data_fd42dd3e6898e68532a1f3b6780a7eec
#
_entry.id   fd42dd3e6898e68532a1f3b6780a7eec
#
_cell.length_a   1.000
_cell.length_b   1.000
_cell.length_c   1.000
_cell.angle_alpha   90.00
_cell.angle_beta   90.00
_cell.angle_gamma   90.00
#
_symmetry.space_group_name_H-M   'P 1'
#
loop_
_entity.id
_entity.type
_entity.pdbx_description
1 polymer ?
#
loop_
_entity_poly.entity_id
_entity_poly.type
_entity_poly.pdbx_seq_one_letter_code
_entity_poly.pdbx_strand_id
1 'polypeptide(L)'
;MEEKFDVVIAGAGASGLMCAWQCGRQSKKVLVMEKNEVAGKKILASGNGRCNFSNLQMRTSCYHGEKEKIDKILEAFPADKAIEQMEEIGIFRKERDGYLYPYTGQAVTVRDFLVNACKRCGVQFLFETKVAKVVYKNNEFTICAKGGVKVKADALVLACGGKANKPCGGDGSGYLLARSLGHRVTKLYPALTGLKAEGAEWEMLA
;
A
#
# COMPACT_ATOMS: atom_id res chain seq x y z
N MET A 1 -18.95 4.36 23.69
CA MET A 1 -19.00 3.09 22.93
C MET A 1 -17.84 3.10 21.94
N GLU A 2 -17.10 1.97 21.81
CA GLU A 2 -16.05 1.86 20.81
C GLU A 2 -16.70 1.82 19.42
N GLU A 3 -16.22 2.64 18.50
CA GLU A 3 -16.78 2.70 17.15
C GLU A 3 -16.43 1.40 16.39
N LYS A 4 -17.41 0.81 15.69
CA LYS A 4 -17.27 -0.40 14.89
C LYS A 4 -17.32 -0.09 13.40
N PHE A 5 -16.43 -0.77 12.65
CA PHE A 5 -16.30 -0.70 11.19
C PHE A 5 -16.48 -2.09 10.57
N ASP A 6 -16.89 -2.15 9.31
CA ASP A 6 -16.82 -3.40 8.56
C ASP A 6 -15.36 -3.79 8.29
N VAL A 7 -14.55 -2.79 7.90
CA VAL A 7 -13.13 -3.00 7.56
C VAL A 7 -12.27 -1.90 8.16
N VAL A 8 -11.22 -2.29 8.88
CA VAL A 8 -10.12 -1.38 9.25
C VAL A 8 -8.88 -1.72 8.44
N ILE A 9 -8.24 -0.71 7.88
CA ILE A 9 -7.03 -0.84 7.07
C ILE A 9 -5.88 -0.12 7.75
N ALA A 10 -4.84 -0.86 8.09
CA ALA A 10 -3.63 -0.30 8.69
C ALA A 10 -2.62 0.07 7.59
N GLY A 11 -2.53 1.36 7.30
CA GLY A 11 -1.65 1.96 6.29
C GLY A 11 -2.39 2.51 5.07
N ALA A 12 -2.12 3.79 4.75
CA ALA A 12 -2.65 4.51 3.60
C ALA A 12 -1.63 4.57 2.44
N GLY A 13 -0.93 3.47 2.16
CA GLY A 13 -0.11 3.30 0.96
C GLY A 13 -0.96 2.89 -0.25
N ALA A 14 -0.33 2.60 -1.40
CA ALA A 14 -1.05 2.23 -2.62
C ALA A 14 -2.03 1.06 -2.40
N SER A 15 -1.59 -0.03 -1.79
CA SER A 15 -2.43 -1.21 -1.53
C SER A 15 -3.56 -0.91 -0.55
N GLY A 16 -3.30 -0.11 0.51
CA GLY A 16 -4.32 0.27 1.48
C GLY A 16 -5.38 1.18 0.87
N LEU A 17 -4.99 2.16 0.06
CA LEU A 17 -5.90 3.05 -0.63
C LEU A 17 -6.77 2.32 -1.67
N MET A 18 -6.17 1.43 -2.48
CA MET A 18 -6.94 0.61 -3.42
C MET A 18 -7.94 -0.31 -2.72
N CYS A 19 -7.52 -0.96 -1.62
CA CYS A 19 -8.42 -1.78 -0.81
C CYS A 19 -9.55 -0.95 -0.18
N ALA A 20 -9.22 0.23 0.37
CA ALA A 20 -10.20 1.13 0.96
C ALA A 20 -11.26 1.58 -0.05
N TRP A 21 -10.81 1.97 -1.25
CA TRP A 21 -11.71 2.34 -2.34
C TRP A 21 -12.62 1.18 -2.75
N GLN A 22 -12.06 -0.02 -2.95
CA GLN A 22 -12.84 -1.20 -3.32
C GLN A 22 -13.88 -1.60 -2.26
N CYS A 23 -13.54 -1.49 -0.99
CA CYS A 23 -14.48 -1.75 0.10
C CYS A 23 -15.56 -0.64 0.19
N GLY A 24 -15.16 0.62 0.08
CA GLY A 24 -16.06 1.77 0.16
C GLY A 24 -17.09 1.78 -0.96
N ARG A 25 -16.69 1.47 -2.22
CA ARG A 25 -17.63 1.38 -3.35
C ARG A 25 -18.67 0.24 -3.21
N GLN A 26 -18.41 -0.71 -2.32
CA GLN A 26 -19.35 -1.77 -1.92
C GLN A 26 -20.16 -1.38 -0.67
N SER A 27 -20.23 -0.09 -0.34
CA SER A 27 -20.96 0.46 0.80
C SER A 27 -20.51 -0.09 2.17
N LYS A 28 -19.27 -0.54 2.29
CA LYS A 28 -18.69 -0.94 3.57
C LYS A 28 -18.26 0.29 4.37
N LYS A 29 -18.49 0.27 5.67
CA LYS A 29 -17.95 1.26 6.61
C LYS A 29 -16.48 1.00 6.81
N VAL A 30 -15.62 1.83 6.20
CA VAL A 30 -14.16 1.65 6.15
C VAL A 30 -13.44 2.73 6.93
N LEU A 31 -12.46 2.32 7.74
CA LEU A 31 -11.51 3.20 8.39
C LEU A 31 -10.09 2.87 7.92
N VAL A 32 -9.36 3.86 7.46
CA VAL A 32 -7.92 3.78 7.19
C VAL A 32 -7.15 4.47 8.30
N MET A 33 -6.24 3.74 8.95
CA MET A 33 -5.35 4.25 10.00
C MET A 33 -3.94 4.40 9.43
N GLU A 34 -3.44 5.62 9.34
CA GLU A 34 -2.12 5.93 8.78
C GLU A 34 -1.25 6.61 9.84
N LYS A 35 -0.02 6.12 10.01
CA LYS A 35 0.92 6.66 11.01
C LYS A 35 1.55 8.00 10.64
N ASN A 36 1.59 8.30 9.34
CA ASN A 36 2.09 9.58 8.84
C ASN A 36 0.96 10.62 8.81
N GLU A 37 1.33 11.87 8.65
CA GLU A 37 0.42 13.01 8.49
C GLU A 37 -0.36 13.00 7.17
N VAL A 38 0.16 12.28 6.16
CA VAL A 38 -0.44 12.20 4.82
C VAL A 38 -0.44 10.78 4.29
N ALA A 39 -1.42 10.46 3.44
CA ALA A 39 -1.47 9.22 2.70
C ALA A 39 -0.43 9.18 1.57
N GLY A 40 -0.04 7.98 1.16
CA GLY A 40 0.68 7.74 -0.09
C GLY A 40 2.13 8.22 -0.13
N LYS A 41 2.82 8.44 1.00
CA LYS A 41 4.23 8.91 1.00
C LYS A 41 5.13 8.10 0.06
N LYS A 42 4.95 6.78 -0.02
CA LYS A 42 5.74 5.95 -0.93
C LYS A 42 5.29 6.07 -2.38
N ILE A 43 4.03 6.38 -2.65
CA ILE A 43 3.56 6.71 -4.00
C ILE A 43 4.32 7.92 -4.53
N LEU A 44 4.41 8.98 -3.72
CA LEU A 44 5.10 10.22 -4.09
C LEU A 44 6.59 10.01 -4.41
N ALA A 45 7.24 9.07 -3.74
CA ALA A 45 8.66 8.74 -3.97
C ALA A 45 8.88 7.74 -5.11
N SER A 46 7.83 7.11 -5.63
CA SER A 46 7.95 6.07 -6.65
C SER A 46 8.19 6.65 -8.04
N GLY A 47 8.91 5.88 -8.89
CA GLY A 47 9.19 6.29 -10.27
C GLY A 47 9.89 7.65 -10.38
N ASN A 48 10.74 7.99 -9.41
CA ASN A 48 11.40 9.29 -9.31
C ASN A 48 10.40 10.47 -9.34
N GLY A 49 9.36 10.39 -8.50
CA GLY A 49 8.28 11.39 -8.41
C GLY A 49 7.21 11.31 -9.51
N ARG A 50 7.31 10.31 -10.41
CA ARG A 50 6.36 10.12 -11.54
C ARG A 50 5.34 9.03 -11.32
N CYS A 51 5.56 8.13 -10.36
CA CYS A 51 4.74 6.96 -10.06
C CYS A 51 4.58 6.00 -11.25
N ASN A 52 5.54 5.13 -11.48
CA ASN A 52 5.31 3.95 -12.31
C ASN A 52 4.33 3.02 -11.58
N PHE A 53 3.07 2.98 -12.02
CA PHE A 53 2.02 2.24 -11.30
C PHE A 53 1.71 0.87 -11.89
N SER A 54 2.13 0.57 -13.13
CA SER A 54 1.94 -0.74 -13.77
C SER A 54 2.94 -0.96 -14.92
N ASN A 55 2.89 -2.16 -15.52
CA ASN A 55 3.67 -2.53 -16.68
C ASN A 55 2.85 -3.45 -17.59
N LEU A 56 2.90 -3.22 -18.90
CA LEU A 56 2.18 -4.03 -19.89
C LEU A 56 2.75 -5.45 -20.02
N GLN A 57 3.99 -5.67 -19.61
CA GLN A 57 4.68 -6.96 -19.72
C GLN A 57 4.73 -7.72 -18.39
N MET A 58 3.73 -7.54 -17.53
CA MET A 58 3.66 -8.25 -16.24
C MET A 58 3.45 -9.75 -16.45
N ARG A 59 4.39 -10.54 -15.95
CA ARG A 59 4.38 -12.02 -15.98
C ARG A 59 5.13 -12.56 -14.78
N THR A 60 4.86 -13.80 -14.41
CA THR A 60 5.45 -14.47 -13.23
C THR A 60 6.97 -14.39 -13.18
N SER A 61 7.65 -14.46 -14.35
CA SER A 61 9.11 -14.35 -14.44
C SER A 61 9.67 -12.98 -14.02
N CYS A 62 8.83 -11.95 -13.92
CA CYS A 62 9.22 -10.62 -13.42
C CYS A 62 9.23 -10.53 -11.89
N TYR A 63 8.82 -11.58 -11.18
CA TYR A 63 8.68 -11.58 -9.74
C TYR A 63 9.57 -12.65 -9.09
N HIS A 64 10.08 -12.34 -7.91
CA HIS A 64 10.79 -13.30 -7.05
C HIS A 64 9.87 -13.75 -5.92
N GLY A 65 9.57 -15.04 -5.85
CA GLY A 65 8.68 -15.61 -4.84
C GLY A 65 8.12 -16.98 -5.23
N GLU A 66 7.04 -17.39 -4.58
CA GLU A 66 6.34 -18.64 -4.89
C GLU A 66 5.54 -18.49 -6.19
N LYS A 67 6.05 -19.09 -7.28
CA LYS A 67 5.52 -18.93 -8.64
C LYS A 67 4.03 -19.21 -8.73
N GLU A 68 3.56 -20.34 -8.18
CA GLU A 68 2.15 -20.70 -8.20
C GLU A 68 1.22 -19.66 -7.55
N LYS A 69 1.68 -19.01 -6.47
CA LYS A 69 0.91 -17.93 -5.84
C LYS A 69 0.91 -16.67 -6.70
N ILE A 70 2.04 -16.37 -7.33
CA ILE A 70 2.17 -15.22 -8.23
C ILE A 70 1.26 -15.42 -9.45
N ASP A 71 1.28 -16.59 -10.08
CA ASP A 71 0.42 -16.92 -11.21
C ASP A 71 -1.06 -16.73 -10.85
N LYS A 72 -1.53 -17.31 -9.75
CA LYS A 72 -2.91 -17.15 -9.30
C LYS A 72 -3.31 -15.68 -9.09
N ILE A 73 -2.40 -14.85 -8.57
CA ILE A 73 -2.66 -13.42 -8.37
C ILE A 73 -2.75 -12.70 -9.71
N LEU A 74 -1.82 -12.96 -10.62
CA LEU A 74 -1.79 -12.30 -11.93
C LEU A 74 -2.95 -12.74 -12.83
N GLU A 75 -3.38 -14.00 -12.74
CA GLU A 75 -4.58 -14.52 -13.42
C GLU A 75 -5.86 -13.87 -12.88
N ALA A 76 -5.99 -13.80 -11.53
CA ALA A 76 -7.15 -13.19 -10.89
C ALA A 76 -7.23 -11.67 -11.12
N PHE A 77 -6.08 -11.01 -11.16
CA PHE A 77 -5.95 -9.55 -11.31
C PHE A 77 -4.82 -9.18 -12.29
N PRO A 78 -5.03 -9.35 -13.60
CA PRO A 78 -4.04 -9.00 -14.61
C PRO A 78 -3.84 -7.49 -14.75
N ALA A 79 -2.78 -7.10 -15.47
CA ALA A 79 -2.42 -5.70 -15.69
C ALA A 79 -3.57 -4.85 -16.23
N ASP A 80 -4.35 -5.40 -17.17
CA ASP A 80 -5.47 -4.69 -17.80
C ASP A 80 -6.54 -4.31 -16.78
N LYS A 81 -6.90 -5.22 -15.85
CA LYS A 81 -7.82 -4.88 -14.75
C LYS A 81 -7.28 -3.78 -13.84
N ALA A 82 -5.96 -3.78 -13.56
CA ALA A 82 -5.34 -2.72 -12.79
C ALA A 82 -5.43 -1.37 -13.52
N ILE A 83 -5.22 -1.38 -14.83
CA ILE A 83 -5.33 -0.20 -15.70
C ILE A 83 -6.76 0.32 -15.70
N GLU A 84 -7.75 -0.53 -15.95
CA GLU A 84 -9.18 -0.18 -15.94
C GLU A 84 -9.59 0.47 -14.62
N GLN A 85 -9.16 -0.09 -13.49
CA GLN A 85 -9.46 0.49 -12.18
C GLN A 85 -8.80 1.85 -11.95
N MET A 86 -7.58 2.05 -12.45
CA MET A 86 -6.92 3.35 -12.38
C MET A 86 -7.63 4.39 -13.25
N GLU A 87 -8.08 4.00 -14.45
CA GLU A 87 -8.86 4.86 -15.35
C GLU A 87 -10.25 5.19 -14.77
N GLU A 88 -10.90 4.23 -14.09
CA GLU A 88 -12.17 4.44 -13.37
C GLU A 88 -12.04 5.50 -12.25
N ILE A 89 -10.89 5.56 -11.60
CA ILE A 89 -10.56 6.60 -10.61
C ILE A 89 -10.27 7.95 -11.28
N GLY A 90 -9.97 7.97 -12.59
CA GLY A 90 -9.60 9.14 -13.37
C GLY A 90 -8.09 9.26 -13.60
N ILE A 91 -7.32 8.20 -13.36
CA ILE A 91 -5.87 8.17 -13.58
C ILE A 91 -5.60 7.54 -14.94
N PHE A 92 -5.55 8.37 -15.98
CA PHE A 92 -5.21 7.95 -17.34
C PHE A 92 -3.72 7.70 -17.47
N ARG A 93 -3.35 6.67 -18.27
CA ARG A 93 -1.98 6.23 -18.43
C ARG A 93 -1.25 6.96 -19.55
N LYS A 94 0.06 7.10 -19.37
CA LYS A 94 1.05 7.33 -20.41
C LYS A 94 2.04 6.18 -20.38
N GLU A 95 2.24 5.54 -21.52
CA GLU A 95 3.18 4.42 -21.67
C GLU A 95 4.56 4.94 -22.07
N ARG A 96 5.59 4.31 -21.52
CA ARG A 96 6.97 4.46 -21.95
C ARG A 96 7.69 3.12 -21.77
N ASP A 97 8.11 2.49 -22.86
CA ASP A 97 8.87 1.23 -22.87
C ASP A 97 8.16 0.11 -22.06
N GLY A 98 6.84 0.02 -22.16
CA GLY A 98 6.00 -0.91 -21.41
C GLY A 98 5.65 -0.46 -19.99
N TYR A 99 6.34 0.54 -19.44
CA TYR A 99 6.03 1.10 -18.12
C TYR A 99 4.89 2.11 -18.20
N LEU A 100 4.00 2.04 -17.21
CA LEU A 100 2.82 2.89 -17.14
C LEU A 100 2.95 3.95 -16.05
N TYR A 101 2.78 5.19 -16.46
CA TYR A 101 2.79 6.37 -15.61
C TYR A 101 1.46 7.11 -15.71
N PRO A 102 1.06 7.93 -14.72
CA PRO A 102 -0.05 8.85 -14.93
C PRO A 102 0.28 9.81 -16.08
N TYR A 103 -0.74 10.18 -16.85
CA TYR A 103 -0.57 11.07 -18.00
C TYR A 103 0.12 12.38 -17.66
N THR A 104 -0.13 12.91 -16.46
CA THR A 104 0.51 14.10 -15.91
C THR A 104 2.01 13.94 -15.65
N GLY A 105 2.52 12.70 -15.58
CA GLY A 105 3.89 12.42 -15.19
C GLY A 105 4.20 12.75 -13.72
N GLN A 106 3.19 12.92 -12.87
CA GLN A 106 3.35 13.34 -11.47
C GLN A 106 2.73 12.34 -10.51
N ALA A 107 3.52 11.84 -9.55
CA ALA A 107 3.07 10.89 -8.55
C ALA A 107 1.97 11.47 -7.62
N VAL A 108 1.95 12.78 -7.44
CA VAL A 108 0.91 13.47 -6.65
C VAL A 108 -0.48 13.26 -7.24
N THR A 109 -0.61 13.23 -8.58
CA THR A 109 -1.87 12.93 -9.25
C THR A 109 -2.42 11.56 -8.80
N VAL A 110 -1.58 10.53 -8.82
CA VAL A 110 -1.99 9.18 -8.40
C VAL A 110 -2.44 9.16 -6.94
N ARG A 111 -1.65 9.77 -6.04
CA ARG A 111 -1.99 9.86 -4.62
C ARG A 111 -3.32 10.57 -4.40
N ASP A 112 -3.50 11.74 -5.01
CA ASP A 112 -4.68 12.58 -4.76
C ASP A 112 -5.95 11.95 -5.33
N PHE A 113 -5.88 11.37 -6.52
CA PHE A 113 -7.04 10.69 -7.12
C PHE A 113 -7.45 9.47 -6.31
N LEU A 114 -6.51 8.65 -5.82
CA LEU A 114 -6.80 7.53 -4.94
C LEU A 114 -7.46 7.99 -3.62
N VAL A 115 -6.89 9.00 -2.97
CA VAL A 115 -7.46 9.54 -1.72
C VAL A 115 -8.86 10.11 -1.94
N ASN A 116 -9.05 10.87 -3.03
CA ASN A 116 -10.35 11.45 -3.36
C ASN A 116 -11.38 10.37 -3.73
N ALA A 117 -10.99 9.32 -4.43
CA ALA A 117 -11.86 8.18 -4.71
C ALA A 117 -12.33 7.51 -3.42
N CYS A 118 -11.42 7.27 -2.46
CA CYS A 118 -11.77 6.76 -1.14
C CYS A 118 -12.77 7.68 -0.42
N LYS A 119 -12.50 8.99 -0.38
CA LYS A 119 -13.36 9.98 0.28
C LYS A 119 -14.76 10.02 -0.32
N ARG A 120 -14.87 9.97 -1.66
CA ARG A 120 -16.18 9.92 -2.35
C ARG A 120 -17.01 8.68 -2.00
N CYS A 121 -16.35 7.58 -1.63
CA CYS A 121 -16.99 6.36 -1.15
C CYS A 121 -17.21 6.33 0.38
N GLY A 122 -17.06 7.45 1.09
CA GLY A 122 -17.28 7.53 2.52
C GLY A 122 -16.20 6.90 3.41
N VAL A 123 -15.02 6.59 2.86
CA VAL A 123 -13.89 6.05 3.64
C VAL A 123 -13.41 7.10 4.63
N GLN A 124 -13.31 6.72 5.90
CA GLN A 124 -12.76 7.55 6.97
C GLN A 124 -11.25 7.37 7.09
N PHE A 125 -10.53 8.43 7.46
CA PHE A 125 -9.08 8.42 7.66
C PHE A 125 -8.72 8.94 9.06
N LEU A 126 -7.83 8.21 9.72
CA LEU A 126 -7.12 8.68 10.92
C LEU A 126 -5.63 8.74 10.59
N PHE A 127 -5.12 9.94 10.39
CA PHE A 127 -3.70 10.20 10.22
C PHE A 127 -2.98 10.29 11.56
N GLU A 128 -1.64 10.29 11.55
CA GLU A 128 -0.76 10.30 12.72
C GLU A 128 -1.11 9.18 13.73
N THR A 129 -1.76 8.12 13.22
CA THR A 129 -2.36 7.06 14.03
C THR A 129 -1.71 5.72 13.70
N LYS A 130 -0.66 5.37 14.46
CA LYS A 130 0.06 4.11 14.29
C LYS A 130 -0.64 2.97 15.01
N VAL A 131 -1.10 1.97 14.28
CA VAL A 131 -1.59 0.71 14.86
C VAL A 131 -0.45 0.04 15.64
N ALA A 132 -0.67 -0.21 16.93
CA ALA A 132 0.31 -0.75 17.85
C ALA A 132 0.03 -2.19 18.25
N LYS A 133 -1.25 -2.55 18.39
CA LYS A 133 -1.70 -3.88 18.80
C LYS A 133 -2.99 -4.24 18.09
N VAL A 134 -3.13 -5.50 17.76
CA VAL A 134 -4.36 -6.10 17.22
C VAL A 134 -4.68 -7.36 17.99
N VAL A 135 -5.97 -7.61 18.22
CA VAL A 135 -6.48 -8.82 18.87
C VAL A 135 -7.68 -9.30 18.08
N TYR A 136 -7.71 -10.58 17.78
CA TYR A 136 -8.87 -11.25 17.17
C TYR A 136 -9.52 -12.17 18.20
N LYS A 137 -10.77 -11.92 18.53
CA LYS A 137 -11.54 -12.74 19.46
C LYS A 137 -13.03 -12.62 19.14
N ASN A 138 -13.77 -13.72 19.26
CA ASN A 138 -15.22 -13.77 19.02
C ASN A 138 -15.62 -13.21 17.63
N ASN A 139 -14.87 -13.57 16.59
CA ASN A 139 -15.07 -13.13 15.21
C ASN A 139 -14.99 -11.59 15.01
N GLU A 140 -14.30 -10.89 15.88
CA GLU A 140 -14.12 -9.44 15.82
C GLU A 140 -12.66 -9.07 16.08
N PHE A 141 -12.15 -8.10 15.29
CA PHE A 141 -10.86 -7.47 15.54
C PHE A 141 -11.01 -6.30 16.50
N THR A 142 -10.12 -6.23 17.46
CA THR A 142 -9.89 -5.02 18.27
C THR A 142 -8.54 -4.44 17.85
N ILE A 143 -8.55 -3.21 17.35
CA ILE A 143 -7.37 -2.51 16.84
C ILE A 143 -7.04 -1.35 17.79
N CYS A 144 -5.85 -1.38 18.37
CA CYS A 144 -5.37 -0.34 19.28
C CYS A 144 -4.22 0.42 18.62
N ALA A 145 -4.31 1.73 18.58
CA ALA A 145 -3.24 2.61 18.12
C ALA A 145 -2.47 3.24 19.29
N LYS A 146 -1.29 3.77 18.99
CA LYS A 146 -0.60 4.67 19.93
C LYS A 146 -1.47 5.89 20.20
N GLY A 147 -1.45 6.41 21.42
CA GLY A 147 -2.31 7.55 21.79
C GLY A 147 -3.71 7.17 22.27
N GLY A 148 -3.99 5.86 22.47
CA GLY A 148 -5.21 5.40 23.14
C GLY A 148 -6.42 5.17 22.21
N VAL A 149 -6.30 5.45 20.92
CA VAL A 149 -7.37 5.15 19.97
C VAL A 149 -7.61 3.64 19.92
N LYS A 150 -8.87 3.24 20.08
CA LYS A 150 -9.31 1.86 20.03
C LYS A 150 -10.58 1.74 19.21
N VAL A 151 -10.57 0.86 18.23
CA VAL A 151 -11.70 0.61 17.33
C VAL A 151 -11.92 -0.89 17.15
N LYS A 152 -13.10 -1.27 16.70
CA LYS A 152 -13.48 -2.64 16.39
C LYS A 152 -13.77 -2.81 14.90
N ALA A 153 -13.54 -4.01 14.38
CA ALA A 153 -13.83 -4.31 12.98
C ALA A 153 -14.16 -5.78 12.77
N ASP A 154 -14.98 -6.06 11.75
CA ASP A 154 -15.24 -7.42 11.29
C ASP A 154 -14.06 -7.95 10.46
N ALA A 155 -13.35 -7.07 9.74
CA ALA A 155 -12.15 -7.41 8.98
C ALA A 155 -11.01 -6.41 9.24
N LEU A 156 -9.76 -6.91 9.21
CA LEU A 156 -8.55 -6.10 9.30
C LEU A 156 -7.64 -6.37 8.11
N VAL A 157 -7.21 -5.30 7.45
CA VAL A 157 -6.21 -5.36 6.38
C VAL A 157 -4.90 -4.74 6.85
N LEU A 158 -3.80 -5.50 6.79
CA LEU A 158 -2.46 -5.02 7.10
C LEU A 158 -1.78 -4.52 5.81
N ALA A 159 -1.86 -3.23 5.55
CA ALA A 159 -1.26 -2.55 4.39
C ALA A 159 -0.09 -1.63 4.78
N CYS A 160 0.60 -1.94 5.89
CA CYS A 160 1.68 -1.12 6.46
C CYS A 160 2.94 -1.03 5.60
N GLY A 161 3.01 -1.77 4.50
CA GLY A 161 4.22 -1.89 3.67
C GLY A 161 5.32 -2.73 4.31
N GLY A 162 6.45 -2.81 3.64
CA GLY A 162 7.61 -3.58 4.08
C GLY A 162 8.56 -2.83 4.98
N LYS A 163 9.84 -3.27 5.02
CA LYS A 163 10.92 -2.68 5.84
C LYS A 163 11.85 -1.78 5.03
N ALA A 164 11.60 -1.62 3.75
CA ALA A 164 12.36 -0.74 2.87
C ALA A 164 11.85 0.71 2.96
N ASN A 165 12.75 1.68 2.81
CA ASN A 165 12.45 3.11 2.77
C ASN A 165 11.76 3.62 4.05
N LYS A 166 12.51 3.65 5.16
CA LYS A 166 12.03 4.16 6.45
C LYS A 166 11.44 5.59 6.39
N PRO A 167 12.03 6.56 5.66
CA PRO A 167 11.46 7.91 5.55
C PRO A 167 10.04 7.92 4.99
N CYS A 168 9.70 6.98 4.12
CA CYS A 168 8.33 6.82 3.59
C CYS A 168 7.44 5.93 4.47
N GLY A 169 7.86 5.58 5.69
CA GLY A 169 7.08 4.79 6.63
C GLY A 169 7.29 3.27 6.57
N GLY A 170 8.26 2.77 5.79
CA GLY A 170 8.58 1.35 5.72
C GLY A 170 9.38 0.87 6.93
N ASP A 171 8.77 0.70 8.10
CA ASP A 171 9.42 0.31 9.36
C ASP A 171 9.26 -1.18 9.71
N GLY A 172 8.49 -1.92 8.93
CA GLY A 172 8.23 -3.34 9.16
C GLY A 172 7.26 -3.64 10.29
N SER A 173 6.55 -2.64 10.83
CA SER A 173 5.57 -2.84 11.91
C SER A 173 4.44 -3.79 11.54
N GLY A 174 4.02 -3.84 10.26
CA GLY A 174 3.01 -4.77 9.78
C GLY A 174 3.38 -6.24 9.99
N TYR A 175 4.67 -6.59 9.91
CA TYR A 175 5.13 -7.96 10.16
C TYR A 175 4.97 -8.38 11.64
N LEU A 176 5.13 -7.45 12.57
CA LEU A 176 4.91 -7.71 13.98
C LEU A 176 3.41 -7.92 14.27
N LEU A 177 2.55 -7.11 13.67
CA LEU A 177 1.10 -7.27 13.77
C LEU A 177 0.65 -8.61 13.16
N ALA A 178 1.17 -9.00 12.01
CA ALA A 178 0.86 -10.28 11.39
C ALA A 178 1.28 -11.46 12.29
N ARG A 179 2.48 -11.42 12.86
CA ARG A 179 2.95 -12.44 13.81
C ARG A 179 2.06 -12.54 15.04
N SER A 180 1.59 -11.41 15.60
CA SER A 180 0.71 -11.41 16.76
C SER A 180 -0.67 -12.04 16.49
N LEU A 181 -1.05 -12.15 15.21
CA LEU A 181 -2.23 -12.85 14.73
C LEU A 181 -1.96 -14.32 14.31
N GLY A 182 -0.76 -14.83 14.57
CA GLY A 182 -0.39 -16.23 14.29
C GLY A 182 0.19 -16.46 12.88
N HIS A 183 0.40 -15.42 12.07
CA HIS A 183 1.01 -15.57 10.75
C HIS A 183 2.52 -15.82 10.84
N ARG A 184 3.01 -16.73 9.99
CA ARG A 184 4.44 -16.93 9.78
C ARG A 184 4.98 -15.83 8.85
N VAL A 185 6.04 -15.16 9.27
CA VAL A 185 6.79 -14.19 8.44
C VAL A 185 8.17 -14.78 8.16
N THR A 186 8.48 -14.99 6.89
CA THR A 186 9.78 -15.48 6.43
C THR A 186 10.89 -14.48 6.70
N LYS A 187 12.15 -14.91 6.63
CA LYS A 187 13.28 -14.01 6.79
C LYS A 187 13.27 -12.95 5.69
N LEU A 188 13.48 -11.71 6.08
CA LEU A 188 13.50 -10.57 5.16
C LEU A 188 14.93 -10.36 4.65
N TYR A 189 15.05 -10.23 3.33
CA TYR A 189 16.29 -9.90 2.65
C TYR A 189 16.10 -8.61 1.84
N PRO A 190 17.15 -7.79 1.67
CA PRO A 190 17.10 -6.69 0.72
C PRO A 190 17.05 -7.26 -0.70
N ALA A 191 16.15 -6.72 -1.53
CA ALA A 191 16.04 -7.11 -2.94
C ALA A 191 16.72 -6.11 -3.87
N LEU A 192 16.76 -4.82 -3.45
CA LEU A 192 17.43 -3.74 -4.16
C LEU A 192 18.19 -2.89 -3.14
N THR A 193 19.46 -2.63 -3.39
CA THR A 193 20.30 -1.77 -2.55
C THR A 193 21.25 -0.95 -3.41
N GLY A 194 21.58 0.26 -2.94
CA GLY A 194 22.62 1.07 -3.56
C GLY A 194 24.00 0.43 -3.38
N LEU A 195 24.85 0.60 -4.37
CA LEU A 195 26.28 0.30 -4.28
C LEU A 195 27.00 1.54 -3.77
N LYS A 196 27.98 1.35 -2.89
CA LYS A 196 28.96 2.38 -2.56
C LYS A 196 30.22 2.07 -3.34
N ALA A 197 30.70 3.01 -4.12
CA ALA A 197 32.00 2.96 -4.76
C ALA A 197 32.93 3.90 -4.00
N GLU A 198 34.17 3.47 -3.76
CA GLU A 198 35.21 4.28 -3.15
C GLU A 198 36.27 4.56 -4.22
N GLY A 199 36.72 5.81 -4.31
CA GLY A 199 37.75 6.27 -5.26
C GLY A 199 37.31 7.53 -6.03
N ALA A 200 38.26 8.42 -6.29
CA ALA A 200 38.02 9.72 -6.96
C ALA A 200 37.43 9.57 -8.36
N GLU A 201 37.61 8.44 -9.02
CA GLU A 201 37.07 8.16 -10.36
C GLU A 201 35.54 8.08 -10.39
N TRP A 202 34.90 7.75 -9.27
CA TRP A 202 33.45 7.62 -9.15
C TRP A 202 32.75 8.92 -8.75
N GLU A 203 33.47 9.88 -8.18
CA GLU A 203 32.95 11.19 -7.82
C GLU A 203 32.59 12.03 -9.05
N MET A 204 33.21 11.77 -10.20
CA MET A 204 32.91 12.43 -11.47
C MET A 204 31.64 11.89 -12.17
N LEU A 205 31.04 10.79 -11.69
CA LEU A 205 29.87 10.14 -12.27
C LEU A 205 28.58 10.34 -11.43
N ALA A 206 28.69 11.05 -10.31
CA ALA A 206 27.58 11.41 -9.43
C ALA A 206 27.05 12.79 -9.78
#